data_85035c96d370df8a2aab6ecbb7dbc8c1
#
_entry.id   85035c96d370df8a2aab6ecbb7dbc8c1
#
_cell.length_a   1.000
_cell.length_b   1.000
_cell.length_c   1.000
_cell.angle_alpha   90.00
_cell.angle_beta   90.00
_cell.angle_gamma   90.00
#
_symmetry.space_group_name_H-M   'P 1'
#
loop_
_entity.id
_entity.type
_entity.pdbx_description
1 polymer ?
#
loop_
_entity_poly.entity_id
_entity_poly.type
_entity_poly.pdbx_seq_one_letter_code
_entity_poly.pdbx_strand_id
1 'polypeptide(L)'
;MNVYHWFDFTVIGLDNYVKALFVFDSGFLSALLSTLLWTIVNMAVQLVLAFVLASLLNIQKLRLRKLYKTLLMFPWAMPGYVSILLWKTGMFNSEFGLLNQWMEKLGLEAQRWLSTDVSAFICCTVVNLWLALPFMLMIMDGAMQSIDRSYYESALLDGASWFRRSLSITIPCIKPIIAPAVIITVFTTFKQFDVIYLLTQQMGAKTGSGLHTILTYAYENAFITNNYGYSSAISIIIFLLLLAFSARYQLGGEGER
;
A
#
# COMPACT_ATOMS: atom_id res chain seq x y z
N MET A 1 -15.10 -16.92 -22.13
CA MET A 1 -16.29 -17.64 -21.61
C MET A 1 -17.26 -16.59 -21.13
N ASN A 2 -18.47 -16.54 -21.65
CA ASN A 2 -19.52 -15.62 -21.25
C ASN A 2 -20.51 -16.40 -20.38
N VAL A 3 -20.94 -15.84 -19.23
CA VAL A 3 -21.88 -16.53 -18.29
C VAL A 3 -23.22 -16.86 -18.93
N TYR A 4 -23.63 -16.08 -19.91
CA TYR A 4 -24.89 -16.31 -20.64
C TYR A 4 -24.82 -17.39 -21.72
N HIS A 5 -23.61 -17.86 -22.07
CA HIS A 5 -23.36 -18.88 -23.10
C HIS A 5 -22.34 -19.89 -22.59
N TRP A 6 -22.76 -20.72 -21.62
CA TRP A 6 -21.91 -21.70 -20.94
C TRP A 6 -21.27 -22.74 -21.89
N PHE A 7 -21.82 -22.92 -23.06
CA PHE A 7 -21.38 -23.89 -24.06
C PHE A 7 -20.65 -23.26 -25.25
N ASP A 8 -20.65 -21.92 -25.38
CA ASP A 8 -19.94 -21.20 -26.44
C ASP A 8 -18.56 -20.72 -25.94
N PHE A 9 -17.64 -21.62 -25.78
CA PHE A 9 -16.24 -21.27 -25.54
C PHE A 9 -15.41 -21.57 -26.80
N THR A 10 -14.99 -20.54 -27.47
CA THR A 10 -13.98 -20.62 -28.52
C THR A 10 -12.59 -20.52 -27.88
N VAL A 11 -11.65 -21.34 -28.38
CA VAL A 11 -10.24 -21.18 -28.01
C VAL A 11 -9.69 -19.98 -28.78
N ILE A 12 -9.42 -18.87 -28.09
CA ILE A 12 -8.92 -17.63 -28.68
C ILE A 12 -7.39 -17.47 -28.56
N GLY A 13 -6.69 -18.54 -28.12
CA GLY A 13 -5.23 -18.53 -28.00
C GLY A 13 -4.70 -17.40 -27.10
N LEU A 14 -3.81 -16.57 -27.66
CA LEU A 14 -3.16 -15.46 -26.93
C LEU A 14 -3.80 -14.08 -27.14
N ASP A 15 -4.96 -14.00 -27.79
CA ASP A 15 -5.60 -12.73 -28.15
C ASP A 15 -5.83 -11.82 -26.95
N ASN A 16 -6.21 -12.36 -25.79
CA ASN A 16 -6.40 -11.60 -24.57
C ASN A 16 -5.10 -10.99 -24.03
N TYR A 17 -3.97 -11.69 -24.21
CA TYR A 17 -2.65 -11.17 -23.82
C TYR A 17 -2.20 -10.08 -24.77
N VAL A 18 -2.39 -10.26 -26.08
CA VAL A 18 -2.13 -9.22 -27.11
C VAL A 18 -2.97 -7.99 -26.83
N LYS A 19 -4.27 -8.17 -26.52
CA LYS A 19 -5.17 -7.09 -26.16
C LYS A 19 -4.66 -6.33 -24.92
N ALA A 20 -4.26 -7.04 -23.87
CA ALA A 20 -3.79 -6.39 -22.63
C ALA A 20 -2.49 -5.61 -22.85
N LEU A 21 -1.52 -6.18 -23.57
CA LEU A 21 -0.17 -5.64 -23.62
C LEU A 21 0.06 -4.67 -24.79
N PHE A 22 -0.64 -4.83 -25.91
CA PHE A 22 -0.39 -4.09 -27.15
C PHE A 22 -1.52 -3.17 -27.60
N VAL A 23 -2.74 -3.30 -27.02
CA VAL A 23 -3.85 -2.40 -27.31
C VAL A 23 -3.91 -1.34 -26.23
N PHE A 24 -3.36 -0.16 -26.49
CA PHE A 24 -3.24 0.95 -25.53
C PHE A 24 -4.58 1.45 -24.98
N ASP A 25 -5.65 1.37 -25.75
CA ASP A 25 -7.00 1.77 -25.35
C ASP A 25 -7.71 0.73 -24.45
N SER A 26 -7.05 -0.39 -24.16
CA SER A 26 -7.64 -1.43 -23.29
C SER A 26 -7.84 -1.02 -21.84
N GLY A 27 -7.20 0.06 -21.38
CA GLY A 27 -7.20 0.50 -19.97
C GLY A 27 -6.22 -0.26 -19.08
N PHE A 28 -5.64 -1.36 -19.56
CA PHE A 28 -4.68 -2.17 -18.81
C PHE A 28 -3.42 -1.40 -18.42
N LEU A 29 -2.81 -0.69 -19.39
CA LEU A 29 -1.58 0.06 -19.14
C LEU A 29 -1.80 1.18 -18.12
N SER A 30 -2.92 1.89 -18.20
CA SER A 30 -3.31 2.91 -17.23
C SER A 30 -3.46 2.33 -15.83
N ALA A 31 -4.16 1.19 -15.71
CA ALA A 31 -4.32 0.49 -14.43
C ALA A 31 -2.99 -0.03 -13.87
N LEU A 32 -2.08 -0.50 -14.73
CA LEU A 32 -0.73 -0.93 -14.33
C LEU A 32 0.11 0.24 -13.82
N LEU A 33 0.13 1.36 -14.54
CA LEU A 33 0.86 2.57 -14.13
C LEU A 33 0.32 3.13 -12.82
N SER A 34 -1.00 3.17 -12.66
CA SER A 34 -1.64 3.57 -11.39
C SER A 34 -1.25 2.65 -10.25
N THR A 35 -1.14 1.33 -10.49
CA THR A 35 -0.70 0.35 -9.49
C THR A 35 0.76 0.53 -9.10
N LEU A 36 1.62 0.80 -10.07
CA LEU A 36 3.04 1.10 -9.80
C LEU A 36 3.18 2.38 -8.99
N LEU A 37 2.50 3.46 -9.37
CA LEU A 37 2.48 4.71 -8.62
C LEU A 37 1.95 4.49 -7.19
N TRP A 38 0.83 3.78 -7.06
CA TRP A 38 0.26 3.39 -5.78
C TRP A 38 1.28 2.67 -4.89
N THR A 39 1.94 1.66 -5.45
CA THR A 39 2.92 0.85 -4.70
C THR A 39 4.11 1.68 -4.27
N ILE A 40 4.70 2.46 -5.20
CA ILE A 40 5.88 3.29 -4.91
C ILE A 40 5.57 4.33 -3.84
N VAL A 41 4.47 5.07 -3.98
CA VAL A 41 4.09 6.13 -3.02
C VAL A 41 3.81 5.55 -1.64
N ASN A 42 2.97 4.50 -1.57
CA ASN A 42 2.64 3.87 -0.28
C ASN A 42 3.88 3.29 0.39
N MET A 43 4.75 2.58 -0.34
CA MET A 43 5.99 2.04 0.21
C MET A 43 6.94 3.12 0.71
N ALA A 44 7.15 4.19 -0.07
CA ALA A 44 8.03 5.28 0.32
C ALA A 44 7.53 5.95 1.60
N VAL A 45 6.25 6.31 1.66
CA VAL A 45 5.66 6.95 2.84
C VAL A 45 5.67 6.02 4.05
N GLN A 46 5.30 4.75 3.87
CA GLN A 46 5.27 3.75 4.94
C GLN A 46 6.67 3.51 5.54
N LEU A 47 7.70 3.36 4.70
CA LEU A 47 9.07 3.14 5.18
C LEU A 47 9.60 4.36 5.96
N VAL A 48 9.35 5.57 5.46
CA VAL A 48 9.75 6.80 6.16
C VAL A 48 9.02 6.94 7.49
N LEU A 49 7.70 6.78 7.52
CA LEU A 49 6.92 6.90 8.75
C LEU A 49 7.28 5.80 9.75
N ALA A 50 7.44 4.55 9.31
CA ALA A 50 7.85 3.44 10.17
C ALA A 50 9.25 3.70 10.76
N PHE A 51 10.20 4.20 9.96
CA PHE A 51 11.54 4.54 10.42
C PHE A 51 11.52 5.65 11.48
N VAL A 52 10.78 6.73 11.21
CA VAL A 52 10.66 7.85 12.15
C VAL A 52 10.01 7.40 13.47
N LEU A 53 8.88 6.69 13.39
CA LEU A 53 8.18 6.20 14.58
C LEU A 53 9.01 5.18 15.36
N ALA A 54 9.68 4.25 14.68
CA ALA A 54 10.60 3.29 15.31
C ALA A 54 11.76 4.02 16.00
N SER A 55 12.33 5.03 15.36
CA SER A 55 13.39 5.86 15.97
C SER A 55 12.91 6.57 17.23
N LEU A 56 11.70 7.14 17.22
CA LEU A 56 11.09 7.77 18.39
C LEU A 56 10.83 6.76 19.50
N LEU A 57 10.34 5.58 19.18
CA LEU A 57 10.12 4.49 20.15
C LEU A 57 11.43 3.99 20.76
N ASN A 58 12.57 4.13 20.09
CA ASN A 58 13.88 3.70 20.59
C ASN A 58 14.63 4.76 21.41
N ILE A 59 14.01 5.92 21.69
CA ILE A 59 14.59 6.90 22.63
C ILE A 59 14.72 6.26 24.02
N GLN A 60 15.94 6.29 24.59
CA GLN A 60 16.29 5.57 25.83
C GLN A 60 15.42 5.89 27.05
N LYS A 61 14.97 7.14 27.18
CA LYS A 61 14.18 7.63 28.33
C LYS A 61 12.69 7.79 28.02
N LEU A 62 12.19 7.15 26.96
CA LEU A 62 10.78 7.26 26.58
C LEU A 62 9.89 6.59 27.64
N ARG A 63 9.16 7.42 28.40
CA ARG A 63 8.13 6.92 29.32
C ARG A 63 6.95 6.34 28.53
N LEU A 64 6.29 5.33 29.06
CA LEU A 64 5.10 4.70 28.48
C LEU A 64 5.33 4.05 27.09
N ARG A 65 6.57 3.66 26.74
CA ARG A 65 6.91 3.02 25.46
C ARG A 65 5.98 1.85 25.11
N LYS A 66 5.62 1.02 26.10
CA LYS A 66 4.71 -0.11 25.90
C LYS A 66 3.32 0.36 25.47
N LEU A 67 2.80 1.42 26.10
CA LEU A 67 1.50 2.00 25.73
C LEU A 67 1.51 2.55 24.32
N TYR A 68 2.54 3.31 23.92
CA TYR A 68 2.64 3.81 22.55
C TYR A 68 2.71 2.67 21.53
N LYS A 69 3.47 1.62 21.79
CA LYS A 69 3.49 0.43 20.91
C LYS A 69 2.10 -0.20 20.77
N THR A 70 1.40 -0.40 21.89
CA THR A 70 0.05 -0.98 21.86
C THR A 70 -0.92 -0.10 21.07
N LEU A 71 -0.90 1.22 21.27
CA LEU A 71 -1.77 2.14 20.54
C LEU A 71 -1.46 2.16 19.03
N LEU A 72 -0.18 2.14 18.67
CA LEU A 72 0.24 2.13 17.27
C LEU A 72 -0.07 0.80 16.57
N MET A 73 -0.21 -0.30 17.33
CA MET A 73 -0.61 -1.60 16.78
C MET A 73 -2.13 -1.79 16.67
N PHE A 74 -2.91 -0.95 17.32
CA PHE A 74 -4.37 -1.08 17.34
C PHE A 74 -5.02 -1.19 15.95
N PRO A 75 -4.60 -0.38 14.94
CA PRO A 75 -5.17 -0.46 13.59
C PRO A 75 -5.01 -1.83 12.94
N TRP A 76 -3.87 -2.47 13.16
CA TRP A 76 -3.57 -3.78 12.60
C TRP A 76 -4.40 -4.92 13.22
N ALA A 77 -4.84 -4.73 14.46
CA ALA A 77 -5.68 -5.69 15.15
C ALA A 77 -7.17 -5.62 14.72
N MET A 78 -7.56 -4.54 14.04
CA MET A 78 -8.93 -4.38 13.54
C MET A 78 -9.12 -5.12 12.20
N PRO A 79 -10.32 -5.72 11.95
CA PRO A 79 -10.63 -6.24 10.63
C PRO A 79 -10.53 -5.12 9.57
N GLY A 80 -9.69 -5.31 8.53
CA GLY A 80 -9.41 -4.28 7.53
C GLY A 80 -10.65 -3.73 6.85
N TYR A 81 -11.55 -4.61 6.44
CA TYR A 81 -12.85 -4.26 5.85
C TYR A 81 -13.66 -3.29 6.74
N VAL A 82 -13.77 -3.57 8.03
CA VAL A 82 -14.50 -2.71 8.98
C VAL A 82 -13.82 -1.35 9.09
N SER A 83 -12.49 -1.33 9.23
CA SER A 83 -11.72 -0.09 9.29
C SER A 83 -11.93 0.77 8.05
N ILE A 84 -11.88 0.18 6.85
CA ILE A 84 -12.07 0.91 5.58
C ILE A 84 -13.47 1.56 5.53
N LEU A 85 -14.51 0.82 5.91
CA LEU A 85 -15.87 1.35 5.94
C LEU A 85 -16.06 2.46 6.99
N LEU A 86 -15.44 2.33 8.16
CA LEU A 86 -15.44 3.38 9.18
C LEU A 86 -14.74 4.66 8.68
N TRP A 87 -13.63 4.53 7.97
CA TRP A 87 -12.97 5.68 7.34
C TRP A 87 -13.88 6.32 6.27
N LYS A 88 -14.49 5.50 5.40
CA LYS A 88 -15.37 5.99 4.35
C LYS A 88 -16.56 6.77 4.90
N THR A 89 -17.30 6.16 5.83
CA THR A 89 -18.55 6.73 6.36
C THR A 89 -18.32 7.71 7.49
N GLY A 90 -17.37 7.44 8.39
CA GLY A 90 -17.11 8.26 9.56
C GLY A 90 -16.20 9.46 9.30
N MET A 91 -15.17 9.30 8.46
CA MET A 91 -14.17 10.34 8.22
C MET A 91 -14.42 11.13 6.93
N PHE A 92 -14.60 10.43 5.80
CA PHE A 92 -14.62 11.00 4.45
C PHE A 92 -16.04 11.32 3.93
N ASN A 93 -17.09 11.07 4.70
CA ASN A 93 -18.44 11.39 4.27
C ASN A 93 -18.58 12.90 4.04
N SER A 94 -19.20 13.30 2.91
CA SER A 94 -19.35 14.71 2.52
C SER A 94 -20.32 15.50 3.38
N GLU A 95 -21.29 14.85 4.03
CA GLU A 95 -22.34 15.50 4.80
C GLU A 95 -22.04 15.52 6.31
N PHE A 96 -21.65 14.36 6.88
CA PHE A 96 -21.48 14.20 8.32
C PHE A 96 -20.09 13.66 8.74
N GLY A 97 -19.15 13.54 7.80
CA GLY A 97 -17.82 13.05 8.08
C GLY A 97 -17.03 13.94 9.05
N LEU A 98 -16.29 13.33 9.97
CA LEU A 98 -15.54 14.07 11.00
C LEU A 98 -14.56 15.10 10.42
N LEU A 99 -13.94 14.81 9.27
CA LEU A 99 -13.03 15.75 8.62
C LEU A 99 -13.76 17.02 8.19
N ASN A 100 -14.95 16.91 7.61
CA ASN A 100 -15.74 18.07 7.23
C ASN A 100 -16.26 18.85 8.44
N GLN A 101 -16.68 18.15 9.50
CA GLN A 101 -17.04 18.81 10.76
C GLN A 101 -15.88 19.62 11.35
N TRP A 102 -14.64 19.14 11.25
CA TRP A 102 -13.48 19.90 11.70
C TRP A 102 -13.16 21.07 10.78
N MET A 103 -13.29 20.88 9.46
CA MET A 103 -13.11 21.98 8.49
C MET A 103 -14.12 23.11 8.72
N GLU A 104 -15.39 22.79 8.92
CA GLU A 104 -16.44 23.76 9.22
C GLU A 104 -16.17 24.54 10.53
N LYS A 105 -15.69 23.85 11.58
CA LYS A 105 -15.28 24.52 12.84
C LYS A 105 -14.10 25.48 12.65
N LEU A 106 -13.26 25.25 11.64
CA LEU A 106 -12.15 26.13 11.25
C LEU A 106 -12.55 27.20 10.23
N GLY A 107 -13.84 27.28 9.85
CA GLY A 107 -14.35 28.22 8.85
C GLY A 107 -13.99 27.83 7.40
N LEU A 108 -13.65 26.58 7.15
CA LEU A 108 -13.33 26.06 5.82
C LEU A 108 -14.55 25.36 5.20
N GLU A 109 -14.63 25.36 3.88
CA GLU A 109 -15.72 24.70 3.16
C GLU A 109 -15.58 23.16 3.21
N ALA A 110 -16.72 22.49 3.31
CA ALA A 110 -16.80 21.03 3.27
C ALA A 110 -16.30 20.49 1.91
N GLN A 111 -15.52 19.43 1.95
CA GLN A 111 -14.90 18.82 0.78
C GLN A 111 -15.54 17.48 0.43
N ARG A 112 -15.56 17.17 -0.87
CA ARG A 112 -15.92 15.84 -1.38
C ARG A 112 -14.66 14.99 -1.54
N TRP A 113 -14.20 14.40 -0.45
CA TRP A 113 -12.90 13.72 -0.34
C TRP A 113 -12.63 12.63 -1.38
N LEU A 114 -13.65 11.94 -1.86
CA LEU A 114 -13.54 10.80 -2.79
C LEU A 114 -14.04 11.12 -4.21
N SER A 115 -14.19 12.40 -4.59
CA SER A 115 -14.79 12.79 -5.86
C SER A 115 -13.79 12.89 -7.02
N THR A 116 -12.52 13.13 -6.74
CA THR A 116 -11.46 13.24 -7.76
C THR A 116 -10.42 12.15 -7.57
N ASP A 117 -9.69 11.78 -8.63
CA ASP A 117 -8.67 10.74 -8.58
C ASP A 117 -7.56 11.08 -7.59
N VAL A 118 -7.13 12.33 -7.53
CA VAL A 118 -6.07 12.78 -6.63
C VAL A 118 -6.53 12.71 -5.18
N SER A 119 -7.71 13.24 -4.86
CA SER A 119 -8.22 13.21 -3.48
C SER A 119 -8.52 11.79 -3.03
N ALA A 120 -9.10 10.95 -3.90
CA ALA A 120 -9.33 9.54 -3.62
C ALA A 120 -8.01 8.79 -3.41
N PHE A 121 -6.98 9.05 -4.21
CA PHE A 121 -5.64 8.47 -4.04
C PHE A 121 -5.04 8.81 -2.67
N ILE A 122 -5.13 10.07 -2.25
CA ILE A 122 -4.64 10.52 -0.93
C ILE A 122 -5.43 9.85 0.19
N CYS A 123 -6.77 9.83 0.11
CA CYS A 123 -7.61 9.17 1.10
C CYS A 123 -7.32 7.67 1.21
N CYS A 124 -7.20 6.98 0.06
CA CYS A 124 -6.81 5.57 0.01
C CYS A 124 -5.42 5.35 0.62
N THR A 125 -4.45 6.24 0.34
CA THR A 125 -3.10 6.16 0.91
C THR A 125 -3.15 6.30 2.44
N VAL A 126 -3.91 7.25 2.98
CA VAL A 126 -4.07 7.43 4.43
C VAL A 126 -4.63 6.17 5.09
N VAL A 127 -5.67 5.59 4.52
CA VAL A 127 -6.29 4.36 5.06
C VAL A 127 -5.36 3.16 4.94
N ASN A 128 -4.66 3.03 3.80
CA ASN A 128 -3.69 1.96 3.62
C ASN A 128 -2.54 2.07 4.64
N LEU A 129 -2.01 3.28 4.87
CA LEU A 129 -1.00 3.52 5.89
C LEU A 129 -1.53 3.20 7.29
N TRP A 130 -2.74 3.60 7.62
CA TRP A 130 -3.39 3.27 8.89
C TRP A 130 -3.38 1.76 9.16
N LEU A 131 -3.67 0.94 8.15
CA LEU A 131 -3.73 -0.52 8.27
C LEU A 131 -2.34 -1.19 8.21
N ALA A 132 -1.46 -0.73 7.34
CA ALA A 132 -0.21 -1.41 7.01
C ALA A 132 1.00 -0.93 7.83
N LEU A 133 1.00 0.32 8.31
CA LEU A 133 2.12 0.93 9.03
C LEU A 133 2.54 0.15 10.28
N PRO A 134 1.63 -0.38 11.13
CA PRO A 134 2.02 -1.07 12.34
C PRO A 134 2.92 -2.29 12.10
N PHE A 135 2.68 -3.05 11.04
CA PHE A 135 3.52 -4.20 10.69
C PHE A 135 4.97 -3.78 10.42
N MET A 136 5.18 -2.80 9.54
CA MET A 136 6.51 -2.31 9.19
C MET A 136 7.20 -1.63 10.38
N LEU A 137 6.43 -0.89 11.19
CA LEU A 137 6.91 -0.26 12.41
C LEU A 137 7.49 -1.29 13.38
N MET A 138 6.81 -2.41 13.62
CA MET A 138 7.27 -3.46 14.53
C MET A 138 8.54 -4.15 14.04
N ILE A 139 8.62 -4.41 12.74
CA ILE A 139 9.83 -4.99 12.14
C ILE A 139 11.02 -4.02 12.28
N MET A 140 10.82 -2.74 11.96
CA MET A 140 11.88 -1.73 12.10
C MET A 140 12.28 -1.50 13.56
N ASP A 141 11.32 -1.44 14.47
CA ASP A 141 11.61 -1.29 15.91
C ASP A 141 12.40 -2.48 16.45
N GLY A 142 12.08 -3.70 16.05
CA GLY A 142 12.85 -4.90 16.38
C GLY A 142 14.26 -4.88 15.80
N ALA A 143 14.38 -4.52 14.52
CA ALA A 143 15.66 -4.42 13.84
C ALA A 143 16.57 -3.34 14.47
N MET A 144 16.02 -2.18 14.85
CA MET A 144 16.81 -1.14 15.54
C MET A 144 17.28 -1.57 16.93
N GLN A 145 16.53 -2.43 17.62
CA GLN A 145 16.93 -2.93 18.94
C GLN A 145 18.05 -3.98 18.87
N SER A 146 18.29 -4.59 17.73
CA SER A 146 19.39 -5.54 17.54
C SER A 146 20.75 -4.88 17.28
N ILE A 147 20.77 -3.56 17.04
CA ILE A 147 22.02 -2.81 16.81
C ILE A 147 22.74 -2.61 18.13
N ASP A 148 24.05 -2.97 18.18
CA ASP A 148 24.88 -2.73 19.35
C ASP A 148 25.00 -1.22 19.63
N ARG A 149 24.81 -0.87 20.89
CA ARG A 149 24.88 0.52 21.37
C ARG A 149 26.24 1.15 21.22
N SER A 150 27.31 0.35 21.24
CA SER A 150 28.69 0.82 21.08
C SER A 150 28.88 1.62 19.77
N TYR A 151 28.18 1.24 18.68
CA TYR A 151 28.22 2.02 17.43
C TYR A 151 27.71 3.44 17.61
N TYR A 152 26.61 3.60 18.35
CA TYR A 152 26.03 4.93 18.60
C TYR A 152 26.85 5.75 19.59
N GLU A 153 27.45 5.11 20.60
CA GLU A 153 28.32 5.76 21.59
C GLU A 153 29.58 6.28 20.93
N SER A 154 30.25 5.47 20.11
CA SER A 154 31.43 5.91 19.34
C SER A 154 31.09 7.07 18.40
N ALA A 155 29.99 6.98 17.66
CA ALA A 155 29.58 8.06 16.76
C ALA A 155 29.19 9.36 17.51
N LEU A 156 28.72 9.26 18.75
CA LEU A 156 28.45 10.43 19.59
C LEU A 156 29.77 11.12 20.03
N LEU A 157 30.79 10.35 20.35
CA LEU A 157 32.11 10.89 20.65
C LEU A 157 32.72 11.64 19.46
N ASP A 158 32.45 11.14 18.24
CA ASP A 158 32.85 11.80 16.98
C ASP A 158 31.96 13.02 16.62
N GLY A 159 31.01 13.39 17.46
CA GLY A 159 30.09 14.52 17.22
C GLY A 159 29.04 14.29 16.12
N ALA A 160 28.78 13.03 15.74
CA ALA A 160 27.83 12.72 14.68
C ALA A 160 26.38 13.09 15.08
N SER A 161 25.73 13.91 14.25
CA SER A 161 24.31 14.27 14.40
C SER A 161 23.39 13.07 14.29
N TRP A 162 22.14 13.19 14.76
CA TRP A 162 21.13 12.13 14.62
C TRP A 162 20.97 11.68 13.17
N PHE A 163 20.89 12.63 12.23
CA PHE A 163 20.72 12.32 10.81
C PHE A 163 21.92 11.53 10.25
N ARG A 164 23.14 11.91 10.59
CA ARG A 164 24.34 11.20 10.17
C ARG A 164 24.39 9.78 10.74
N ARG A 165 24.07 9.60 12.02
CA ARG A 165 23.96 8.27 12.65
C ARG A 165 22.89 7.41 11.99
N SER A 166 21.72 7.99 11.66
CA SER A 166 20.66 7.29 10.97
C SER A 166 21.08 6.76 9.60
N LEU A 167 21.76 7.58 8.79
CA LEU A 167 22.18 7.21 7.44
C LEU A 167 23.41 6.27 7.44
N SER A 168 24.38 6.46 8.34
CA SER A 168 25.64 5.73 8.31
C SER A 168 25.65 4.49 9.20
N ILE A 169 24.77 4.38 10.20
CA ILE A 169 24.71 3.25 11.14
C ILE A 169 23.36 2.57 11.06
N THR A 170 22.27 3.29 11.40
CA THR A 170 20.96 2.65 11.58
C THR A 170 20.47 2.00 10.29
N ILE A 171 20.37 2.75 9.20
CA ILE A 171 19.83 2.26 7.92
C ILE A 171 20.66 1.09 7.36
N PRO A 172 22.02 1.17 7.28
CA PRO A 172 22.82 0.05 6.81
C PRO A 172 22.67 -1.22 7.67
N CYS A 173 22.62 -1.07 9.00
CA CYS A 173 22.49 -2.21 9.90
C CYS A 173 21.09 -2.88 9.83
N ILE A 174 20.01 -2.10 9.70
CA ILE A 174 18.66 -2.68 9.66
C ILE A 174 18.27 -3.18 8.26
N LYS A 175 18.86 -2.65 7.19
CA LYS A 175 18.51 -2.99 5.80
C LYS A 175 18.43 -4.49 5.55
N PRO A 176 19.42 -5.34 5.89
CA PRO A 176 19.31 -6.78 5.67
C PRO A 176 18.22 -7.45 6.50
N ILE A 177 17.92 -6.92 7.68
CA ILE A 177 16.92 -7.48 8.61
C ILE A 177 15.50 -7.19 8.11
N ILE A 178 15.25 -5.97 7.62
CA ILE A 178 13.92 -5.54 7.17
C ILE A 178 13.61 -5.95 5.71
N ALA A 179 14.62 -6.32 4.93
CA ALA A 179 14.49 -6.59 3.51
C ALA A 179 13.39 -7.63 3.18
N PRO A 180 13.27 -8.78 3.85
CA PRO A 180 12.18 -9.74 3.60
C PRO A 180 10.80 -9.13 3.84
N ALA A 181 10.64 -8.33 4.91
CA ALA A 181 9.38 -7.68 5.24
C ALA A 181 9.00 -6.61 4.19
N VAL A 182 9.99 -5.86 3.69
CA VAL A 182 9.79 -4.88 2.61
C VAL A 182 9.27 -5.57 1.36
N ILE A 183 9.83 -6.73 0.97
CA ILE A 183 9.38 -7.47 -0.20
C ILE A 183 7.93 -7.94 -0.05
N ILE A 184 7.61 -8.54 1.10
CA ILE A 184 6.24 -8.98 1.39
C ILE A 184 5.28 -7.81 1.31
N THR A 185 5.67 -6.65 1.86
CA THR A 185 4.85 -5.43 1.84
C THR A 185 4.69 -4.89 0.42
N VAL A 186 5.73 -4.91 -0.42
CA VAL A 186 5.61 -4.55 -1.85
C VAL A 186 4.57 -5.43 -2.53
N PHE A 187 4.62 -6.75 -2.34
CA PHE A 187 3.64 -7.65 -2.95
C PHE A 187 2.22 -7.43 -2.45
N THR A 188 2.04 -7.21 -1.14
CA THR A 188 0.71 -6.96 -0.57
C THR A 188 0.16 -5.62 -1.02
N THR A 189 0.98 -4.57 -1.08
CA THR A 189 0.58 -3.24 -1.56
C THR A 189 0.28 -3.24 -3.06
N PHE A 190 1.08 -3.94 -3.88
CA PHE A 190 0.83 -4.08 -5.30
C PHE A 190 -0.51 -4.78 -5.59
N LYS A 191 -0.84 -5.80 -4.79
CA LYS A 191 -2.11 -6.54 -4.89
C LYS A 191 -3.25 -5.90 -4.07
N GLN A 192 -3.11 -4.66 -3.62
CA GLN A 192 -4.14 -4.03 -2.81
C GLN A 192 -5.42 -3.83 -3.61
N PHE A 193 -6.50 -4.44 -3.14
CA PHE A 193 -7.83 -4.37 -3.73
C PHE A 193 -8.82 -3.66 -2.79
N ASP A 194 -8.93 -4.13 -1.55
CA ASP A 194 -9.99 -3.76 -0.62
C ASP A 194 -10.05 -2.26 -0.35
N VAL A 195 -8.91 -1.61 -0.06
CA VAL A 195 -8.85 -0.19 0.28
C VAL A 195 -9.36 0.64 -0.89
N ILE A 196 -8.87 0.38 -2.10
CA ILE A 196 -9.25 1.15 -3.29
C ILE A 196 -10.70 0.87 -3.66
N TYR A 197 -11.07 -0.39 -3.75
CA TYR A 197 -12.42 -0.79 -4.15
C TYR A 197 -13.49 -0.29 -3.17
N LEU A 198 -13.33 -0.54 -1.88
CA LEU A 198 -14.35 -0.17 -0.87
C LEU A 198 -14.47 1.34 -0.66
N LEU A 199 -13.37 2.10 -0.76
CA LEU A 199 -13.43 3.55 -0.64
C LEU A 199 -14.04 4.21 -1.88
N THR A 200 -13.68 3.78 -3.10
CA THR A 200 -14.07 4.43 -4.35
C THR A 200 -15.38 3.91 -4.95
N GLN A 201 -15.89 2.76 -4.50
CA GLN A 201 -17.18 2.23 -4.94
C GLN A 201 -18.31 2.63 -3.97
N GLN A 202 -19.44 3.06 -4.50
CA GLN A 202 -20.64 3.38 -3.72
C GLN A 202 -21.81 2.57 -4.25
N MET A 203 -22.19 1.46 -3.57
CA MET A 203 -23.36 0.62 -3.91
C MET A 203 -23.50 0.32 -5.42
N GLY A 204 -22.40 -0.03 -6.09
CA GLY A 204 -22.39 -0.32 -7.53
C GLY A 204 -22.23 0.89 -8.45
N ALA A 205 -22.13 2.11 -7.91
CA ALA A 205 -21.79 3.32 -8.65
C ALA A 205 -20.41 3.83 -8.19
N LYS A 206 -19.60 4.33 -9.12
CA LYS A 206 -18.32 4.97 -8.80
C LYS A 206 -18.58 6.30 -8.08
N THR A 207 -17.77 6.62 -7.07
CA THR A 207 -17.88 7.88 -6.31
C THR A 207 -17.48 9.13 -7.11
N GLY A 208 -17.23 8.99 -8.41
CA GLY A 208 -16.77 10.06 -9.30
C GLY A 208 -15.25 10.00 -9.57
N SER A 209 -14.46 9.26 -8.77
CA SER A 209 -13.05 9.06 -9.07
C SER A 209 -12.86 7.91 -10.07
N GLY A 210 -11.95 8.09 -11.02
CA GLY A 210 -11.50 7.07 -11.97
C GLY A 210 -10.32 6.24 -11.47
N LEU A 211 -10.01 6.28 -10.16
CA LEU A 211 -8.87 5.57 -9.58
C LEU A 211 -9.03 4.05 -9.73
N HIS A 212 -8.21 3.48 -10.59
CA HIS A 212 -8.17 2.04 -10.85
C HIS A 212 -6.77 1.51 -10.62
N THR A 213 -6.68 0.36 -9.96
CA THR A 213 -5.48 -0.48 -9.95
C THR A 213 -5.71 -1.70 -10.85
N ILE A 214 -4.64 -2.40 -11.15
CA ILE A 214 -4.71 -3.58 -12.01
C ILE A 214 -5.64 -4.67 -11.45
N LEU A 215 -5.76 -4.76 -10.11
CA LEU A 215 -6.67 -5.71 -9.45
C LEU A 215 -8.13 -5.25 -9.49
N THR A 216 -8.40 -3.97 -9.26
CA THR A 216 -9.77 -3.45 -9.41
C THR A 216 -10.21 -3.51 -10.87
N TYR A 217 -9.31 -3.26 -11.81
CA TYR A 217 -9.55 -3.40 -13.25
C TYR A 217 -9.84 -4.86 -13.65
N ALA A 218 -9.06 -5.83 -13.15
CA ALA A 218 -9.31 -7.25 -13.39
C ALA A 218 -10.66 -7.69 -12.80
N TYR A 219 -11.01 -7.22 -11.61
CA TYR A 219 -12.28 -7.49 -10.95
C TYR A 219 -13.47 -6.94 -11.75
N GLU A 220 -13.41 -5.70 -12.22
CA GLU A 220 -14.47 -5.11 -13.04
C GLU A 220 -14.67 -5.88 -14.35
N ASN A 221 -13.57 -6.29 -15.00
CA ASN A 221 -13.67 -7.12 -16.20
C ASN A 221 -14.29 -8.48 -15.92
N ALA A 222 -14.00 -9.12 -14.80
CA ALA A 222 -14.60 -10.40 -14.44
C ALA A 222 -16.07 -10.27 -14.06
N PHE A 223 -16.39 -9.39 -13.09
CA PHE A 223 -17.66 -9.45 -12.37
C PHE A 223 -18.66 -8.36 -12.79
N ILE A 224 -18.22 -7.30 -13.48
CA ILE A 224 -19.12 -6.26 -14.01
C ILE A 224 -19.36 -6.46 -15.50
N THR A 225 -18.27 -6.68 -16.28
CA THR A 225 -18.41 -6.87 -17.74
C THR A 225 -18.52 -8.34 -18.16
N ASN A 226 -18.42 -9.29 -17.22
CA ASN A 226 -18.47 -10.74 -17.45
C ASN A 226 -17.43 -11.25 -18.45
N ASN A 227 -16.31 -10.55 -18.59
CA ASN A 227 -15.20 -10.93 -19.48
C ASN A 227 -14.14 -11.76 -18.72
N TYR A 228 -14.52 -12.97 -18.35
CA TYR A 228 -13.69 -13.86 -17.54
C TYR A 228 -12.37 -14.23 -18.21
N GLY A 229 -12.39 -14.46 -19.54
CA GLY A 229 -11.17 -14.82 -20.29
C GLY A 229 -10.12 -13.73 -20.26
N TYR A 230 -10.52 -12.47 -20.42
CA TYR A 230 -9.63 -11.33 -20.36
C TYR A 230 -9.11 -11.09 -18.93
N SER A 231 -9.98 -11.15 -17.93
CA SER A 231 -9.60 -11.02 -16.53
C SER A 231 -8.61 -12.11 -16.08
N SER A 232 -8.82 -13.36 -16.56
CA SER A 232 -7.87 -14.45 -16.30
C SER A 232 -6.51 -14.19 -16.91
N ALA A 233 -6.45 -13.67 -18.14
CA ALA A 233 -5.19 -13.28 -18.78
C ALA A 233 -4.46 -12.17 -17.98
N ILE A 234 -5.20 -11.16 -17.51
CA ILE A 234 -4.65 -10.10 -16.64
C ILE A 234 -4.08 -10.72 -15.36
N SER A 235 -4.79 -11.64 -14.72
CA SER A 235 -4.34 -12.32 -13.50
C SER A 235 -3.03 -13.09 -13.70
N ILE A 236 -2.87 -13.76 -14.84
CA ILE A 236 -1.62 -14.44 -15.21
C ILE A 236 -0.50 -13.41 -15.43
N ILE A 237 -0.76 -12.31 -16.11
CA ILE A 237 0.24 -11.24 -16.30
C ILE A 237 0.70 -10.69 -14.95
N ILE A 238 -0.23 -10.40 -14.03
CA ILE A 238 0.09 -9.95 -12.67
C ILE A 238 0.99 -10.98 -11.96
N PHE A 239 0.63 -12.24 -12.02
CA PHE A 239 1.42 -13.33 -11.43
C PHE A 239 2.84 -13.39 -11.99
N LEU A 240 2.99 -13.31 -13.30
CA LEU A 240 4.30 -13.34 -13.97
C LEU A 240 5.15 -12.10 -13.63
N LEU A 241 4.56 -10.92 -13.54
CA LEU A 241 5.25 -9.70 -13.13
C LEU A 241 5.79 -9.83 -11.69
N LEU A 242 4.98 -10.33 -10.76
CA LEU A 242 5.39 -10.52 -9.37
C LEU A 242 6.42 -11.64 -9.24
N LEU A 243 6.31 -12.71 -10.02
CA LEU A 243 7.30 -13.78 -10.08
C LEU A 243 8.66 -13.27 -10.57
N ALA A 244 8.67 -12.50 -11.67
CA ALA A 244 9.89 -11.90 -12.21
C ALA A 244 10.57 -10.96 -11.21
N PHE A 245 9.78 -10.16 -10.50
CA PHE A 245 10.29 -9.28 -9.44
C PHE A 245 10.92 -10.09 -8.29
N SER A 246 10.25 -11.16 -7.84
CA SER A 246 10.74 -12.05 -6.78
C SER A 246 12.04 -12.74 -7.18
N ALA A 247 12.10 -13.31 -8.39
CA ALA A 247 13.27 -14.01 -8.89
C ALA A 247 14.49 -13.08 -8.99
N ARG A 248 14.28 -11.87 -9.52
CA ARG A 248 15.38 -10.88 -9.62
C ARG A 248 15.93 -10.47 -8.25
N TYR A 249 15.07 -10.39 -7.24
CA TYR A 249 15.51 -10.04 -5.89
C TYR A 249 16.32 -11.17 -5.25
N GLN A 250 15.89 -12.43 -5.40
CA GLN A 250 16.64 -13.59 -4.88
C GLN A 250 18.02 -13.69 -5.50
N LEU A 251 18.14 -13.54 -6.82
CA LEU A 251 19.41 -13.58 -7.54
C LEU A 251 20.35 -12.42 -7.15
N GLY A 252 19.81 -11.23 -6.84
CA GLY A 252 20.61 -10.10 -6.36
C GLY A 252 21.13 -10.28 -4.93
N GLY A 253 20.40 -11.00 -4.07
CA GLY A 253 20.79 -11.25 -2.68
C GLY A 253 21.85 -12.36 -2.51
N GLU A 254 22.01 -13.25 -3.48
CA GLU A 254 23.06 -14.29 -3.47
C GLU A 254 24.42 -13.76 -3.91
N GLY A 255 24.48 -12.66 -4.63
CA GLY A 255 25.74 -12.03 -5.08
C GLY A 255 26.45 -11.16 -4.06
N GLU A 256 25.85 -10.87 -2.91
CA GLU A 256 26.42 -10.06 -1.82
C GLU A 256 26.87 -10.90 -0.59
N ARG A 257 26.94 -12.23 -0.71
CA ARG A 257 27.45 -13.11 0.36
C ARG A 257 28.86 -13.61 0.10
#